data_07a6430ac0f040af64f57e645b0cd22e
#
_entry.id   07a6430ac0f040af64f57e645b0cd22e
#
_cell.length_a   1.000
_cell.length_b   1.000
_cell.length_c   1.000
_cell.angle_alpha   90.00
_cell.angle_beta   90.00
_cell.angle_gamma   90.00
#
_symmetry.space_group_name_H-M   'P 1'
#
loop_
_entity.id
_entity.type
_entity.pdbx_description
1 polymer ?
#
loop_
_entity_poly.entity_id
_entity_poly.type
_entity_poly.pdbx_seq_one_letter_code
_entity_poly.pdbx_strand_id
1 'polypeptide(L)'
;MTSPFNRPAGRAAVLAPEGWRAAAGWCAVVLLLTLALTAVTGCSPPSPGLAVRVDGNRLVNAQGEQVRLLGADRSGAEYACVQRLGILAGPADRRSVAAMTSWGIDSVRLPLNEDCWLGINGVPARFGGARYRAAIRAYVTELNSAGVYVILDLHWNAPGRLLATGQQPMADLDHAPAFWASVASAFRANPAVVFDLYNEPHGISWQCWRNGCVLPQGWNAAGMQTLVNAVRATGARQPVIASGLGSGNDLSSWLRYKPYDAAGQLVAGFHVYNFLPCASVACWDQAVAPVARHVPVVATELGEVRCADAFIDTFMNWADQAGVSYLGWAWNPAGCGAPSLISSWDGRPTAYGMGLRAHLMAMGRPGT
;
A
#
# COMPACT_ATOMS: atom_id res chain seq x y z
N MET A 1 -46.23 12.09 51.05
CA MET A 1 -47.37 13.04 51.14
C MET A 1 -47.75 13.32 49.69
N THR A 2 -48.73 12.68 49.29
CA THR A 2 -50.03 13.03 48.71
C THR A 2 -50.04 13.57 47.28
N SER A 3 -50.40 12.70 46.39
CA SER A 3 -51.25 12.90 45.17
C SER A 3 -52.56 13.67 45.62
N PRO A 4 -53.54 14.09 44.79
CA PRO A 4 -53.99 13.51 43.52
C PRO A 4 -54.84 14.40 42.54
N PHE A 5 -55.37 13.73 41.47
CA PHE A 5 -56.66 13.93 40.77
C PHE A 5 -56.77 15.07 39.71
N ASN A 6 -57.47 15.00 38.58
CA ASN A 6 -58.47 14.05 38.07
C ASN A 6 -58.75 14.29 36.57
N ARG A 7 -59.21 13.29 35.85
CA ARG A 7 -59.94 13.31 34.56
C ARG A 7 -61.41 13.72 34.78
N PRO A 8 -62.34 13.90 33.80
CA PRO A 8 -62.56 13.05 32.60
C PRO A 8 -63.15 13.73 31.34
N ALA A 9 -63.07 13.07 30.20
CA ALA A 9 -64.11 12.43 29.36
C ALA A 9 -65.22 13.25 28.67
N GLY A 10 -65.45 12.98 27.41
CA GLY A 10 -66.64 13.34 26.64
C GLY A 10 -66.63 12.82 25.21
N ARG A 11 -67.31 11.70 24.99
CA ARG A 11 -67.63 11.10 23.68
C ARG A 11 -68.72 11.87 22.94
N ALA A 12 -68.74 11.82 21.61
CA ALA A 12 -69.96 11.42 20.88
C ALA A 12 -69.63 11.20 19.36
N ALA A 13 -70.13 10.11 18.87
CA ALA A 13 -70.19 9.67 17.49
C ALA A 13 -71.42 10.27 16.79
N VAL A 14 -71.47 10.18 15.42
CA VAL A 14 -72.54 9.57 14.66
C VAL A 14 -72.66 10.09 13.19
N LEU A 15 -72.62 9.14 12.28
CA LEU A 15 -73.29 8.95 10.96
C LEU A 15 -72.82 9.66 9.68
N ALA A 16 -72.53 8.80 8.72
CA ALA A 16 -72.60 9.02 7.26
C ALA A 16 -74.08 9.01 6.78
N PRO A 17 -74.39 9.51 5.54
CA PRO A 17 -74.60 8.52 4.49
C PRO A 17 -74.15 8.95 3.08
N GLU A 18 -74.02 7.93 2.30
CA GLU A 18 -73.97 7.63 0.88
C GLU A 18 -74.39 8.66 -0.18
N GLY A 19 -73.62 8.60 -1.31
CA GLY A 19 -74.21 8.46 -2.62
C GLY A 19 -74.01 9.66 -3.59
N TRP A 20 -73.32 9.44 -4.65
CA TRP A 20 -73.79 9.43 -6.06
C TRP A 20 -72.63 9.63 -7.06
N ARG A 21 -72.72 8.86 -8.11
CA ARG A 21 -71.82 8.72 -9.26
C ARG A 21 -71.84 9.96 -10.18
N ALA A 22 -70.74 10.15 -10.84
CA ALA A 22 -70.54 10.20 -12.30
C ALA A 22 -69.81 11.41 -12.84
N ALA A 23 -68.97 11.07 -13.75
CA ALA A 23 -68.60 11.78 -14.99
C ALA A 23 -67.24 12.52 -15.10
N ALA A 24 -66.51 11.99 -16.00
CA ALA A 24 -65.27 12.34 -16.63
C ALA A 24 -65.00 13.82 -16.91
N GLY A 25 -63.73 14.20 -16.73
CA GLY A 25 -63.16 15.46 -17.26
C GLY A 25 -61.65 15.42 -17.19
N TRP A 26 -61.02 15.16 -18.29
CA TRP A 26 -59.54 15.20 -18.46
C TRP A 26 -59.07 16.64 -18.39
N CYS A 27 -58.19 16.97 -17.42
CA CYS A 27 -57.30 18.12 -17.52
C CYS A 27 -55.90 17.66 -17.16
N ALA A 28 -55.02 17.56 -18.13
CA ALA A 28 -53.60 17.32 -17.96
C ALA A 28 -52.94 18.55 -17.34
N VAL A 29 -52.47 18.41 -16.10
CA VAL A 29 -51.56 19.36 -15.48
C VAL A 29 -50.14 18.82 -15.65
N VAL A 30 -49.37 19.44 -16.55
CA VAL A 30 -47.94 19.20 -16.73
C VAL A 30 -47.23 19.83 -15.55
N LEU A 31 -46.83 19.04 -14.56
CA LEU A 31 -45.90 19.44 -13.50
C LEU A 31 -44.46 19.29 -14.05
N LEU A 32 -43.84 20.43 -14.38
CA LEU A 32 -42.41 20.52 -14.61
C LEU A 32 -41.67 20.35 -13.29
N LEU A 33 -41.22 19.10 -13.02
CA LEU A 33 -40.22 18.82 -11.98
C LEU A 33 -38.85 19.19 -12.52
N THR A 34 -38.30 20.31 -12.09
CA THR A 34 -36.89 20.62 -12.23
C THR A 34 -36.09 19.76 -11.30
N LEU A 35 -35.53 18.67 -11.78
CA LEU A 35 -34.50 17.92 -11.03
C LEU A 35 -33.23 18.77 -10.97
N ALA A 36 -32.96 19.32 -9.78
CA ALA A 36 -31.63 19.82 -9.46
C ALA A 36 -30.71 18.62 -9.33
N LEU A 37 -29.88 18.30 -10.34
CA LEU A 37 -28.77 17.38 -10.23
C LEU A 37 -27.72 18.02 -9.33
N THR A 38 -27.71 17.68 -8.04
CA THR A 38 -26.52 17.85 -7.20
C THR A 38 -25.50 16.84 -7.66
N ALA A 39 -24.45 17.32 -8.35
CA ALA A 39 -23.28 16.52 -8.65
C ALA A 39 -22.61 16.13 -7.32
N VAL A 40 -22.95 14.97 -6.79
CA VAL A 40 -22.16 14.29 -5.77
C VAL A 40 -20.88 13.87 -6.50
N THR A 41 -19.77 14.56 -6.22
CA THR A 41 -18.44 14.10 -6.59
C THR A 41 -18.15 12.84 -5.78
N GLY A 42 -18.67 11.71 -6.25
CA GLY A 42 -18.43 10.42 -5.66
C GLY A 42 -16.96 10.03 -5.84
N CYS A 43 -16.28 9.69 -4.76
CA CYS A 43 -15.10 8.83 -4.84
C CYS A 43 -15.54 7.58 -5.61
N SER A 44 -15.05 7.42 -6.83
CA SER A 44 -15.29 6.18 -7.58
C SER A 44 -14.72 5.03 -6.76
N PRO A 45 -15.48 3.95 -6.51
CA PRO A 45 -14.93 2.75 -5.89
C PRO A 45 -13.82 2.20 -6.80
N PRO A 46 -12.84 1.46 -6.24
CA PRO A 46 -11.83 0.79 -7.05
C PRO A 46 -12.50 -0.02 -8.15
N SER A 47 -11.86 -0.10 -9.31
CA SER A 47 -12.39 -0.83 -10.47
C SER A 47 -12.88 -2.21 -10.03
N PRO A 48 -14.07 -2.67 -10.52
CA PRO A 48 -14.56 -3.98 -10.18
C PRO A 48 -13.52 -5.04 -10.55
N GLY A 49 -13.00 -5.75 -9.56
CA GLY A 49 -11.95 -6.76 -9.76
C GLY A 49 -10.57 -6.41 -9.25
N LEU A 50 -10.25 -5.13 -8.95
CA LEU A 50 -8.95 -4.79 -8.39
C LEU A 50 -8.88 -5.23 -6.91
N ALA A 51 -8.36 -6.41 -6.70
CA ALA A 51 -8.13 -6.99 -5.39
C ALA A 51 -6.91 -7.90 -5.47
N VAL A 52 -6.19 -8.06 -4.36
CA VAL A 52 -5.07 -8.98 -4.28
C VAL A 52 -5.13 -9.77 -2.97
N ARG A 53 -4.90 -11.07 -3.07
CA ARG A 53 -4.79 -11.98 -1.93
C ARG A 53 -3.77 -13.08 -2.21
N VAL A 54 -3.29 -13.69 -1.17
CA VAL A 54 -2.44 -14.89 -1.27
C VAL A 54 -3.30 -16.13 -1.50
N ASP A 55 -2.86 -16.98 -2.43
CA ASP A 55 -3.41 -18.30 -2.68
C ASP A 55 -2.25 -19.28 -2.92
N GLY A 56 -1.90 -20.05 -1.87
CA GLY A 56 -0.70 -20.88 -1.87
C GLY A 56 0.58 -20.03 -2.00
N ASN A 57 1.33 -20.25 -3.06
CA ASN A 57 2.55 -19.49 -3.36
C ASN A 57 2.34 -18.39 -4.43
N ARG A 58 1.10 -17.98 -4.67
CA ARG A 58 0.75 -16.97 -5.68
C ARG A 58 -0.05 -15.84 -5.09
N LEU A 59 0.04 -14.68 -5.73
CA LEU A 59 -0.93 -13.61 -5.58
C LEU A 59 -2.02 -13.79 -6.62
N VAL A 60 -3.27 -13.62 -6.22
CA VAL A 60 -4.42 -13.74 -7.12
C VAL A 60 -5.38 -12.55 -6.94
N ASN A 61 -6.10 -12.22 -8.01
CA ASN A 61 -7.15 -11.19 -8.00
C ASN A 61 -8.47 -11.71 -7.39
N ALA A 62 -9.53 -10.90 -7.46
CA ALA A 62 -10.86 -11.27 -6.95
C ALA A 62 -11.46 -12.50 -7.66
N GLN A 63 -11.09 -12.76 -8.91
CA GLN A 63 -11.53 -13.90 -9.71
C GLN A 63 -10.73 -15.18 -9.45
N GLY A 64 -9.63 -15.10 -8.67
CA GLY A 64 -8.71 -16.20 -8.42
C GLY A 64 -7.67 -16.37 -9.53
N GLU A 65 -7.57 -15.43 -10.44
CA GLU A 65 -6.55 -15.42 -11.47
C GLU A 65 -5.22 -14.92 -10.90
N GLN A 66 -4.12 -15.54 -11.31
CA GLN A 66 -2.80 -15.14 -10.86
C GLN A 66 -2.49 -13.72 -11.31
N VAL A 67 -2.03 -12.89 -10.38
CA VAL A 67 -1.49 -11.55 -10.63
C VAL A 67 -0.06 -11.49 -10.16
N ARG A 68 0.73 -10.64 -10.82
CA ARG A 68 2.06 -10.26 -10.36
C ARG A 68 2.05 -8.76 -10.15
N LEU A 69 2.73 -8.31 -9.13
CA LEU A 69 2.88 -6.88 -8.85
C LEU A 69 4.13 -6.41 -9.60
N LEU A 70 3.92 -5.72 -10.72
CA LEU A 70 4.98 -5.27 -11.63
C LEU A 70 4.96 -3.75 -11.71
N GLY A 71 6.01 -3.09 -11.23
CA GLY A 71 5.91 -1.64 -11.16
C GLY A 71 7.10 -0.89 -10.65
N ALA A 72 6.85 0.12 -9.83
CA ALA A 72 7.88 1.02 -9.33
C ALA A 72 7.62 1.48 -7.90
N ASP A 73 8.70 1.80 -7.20
CA ASP A 73 8.66 2.53 -5.94
C ASP A 73 8.45 4.02 -6.21
N ARG A 74 7.46 4.61 -5.56
CA ARG A 74 7.20 6.05 -5.60
C ARG A 74 7.78 6.73 -4.37
N SER A 75 9.10 6.88 -4.37
CA SER A 75 9.85 7.56 -3.30
C SER A 75 9.43 9.02 -3.13
N GLY A 76 9.46 9.50 -1.90
CA GLY A 76 9.20 10.89 -1.57
C GLY A 76 8.28 11.13 -0.37
N ALA A 77 7.48 10.14 0.05
CA ALA A 77 6.66 10.29 1.25
C ALA A 77 7.45 9.95 2.52
N GLU A 78 8.49 9.14 2.43
CA GLU A 78 9.35 8.75 3.54
C GLU A 78 10.21 9.91 4.08
N TYR A 79 10.58 10.87 3.24
CA TYR A 79 11.48 11.96 3.65
C TYR A 79 10.88 13.38 3.57
N ALA A 80 9.95 13.63 2.63
CA ALA A 80 9.55 15.02 2.35
C ALA A 80 8.98 15.76 3.57
N CYS A 81 8.21 15.05 4.41
CA CYS A 81 7.61 15.59 5.61
C CYS A 81 8.67 16.03 6.65
N VAL A 82 9.62 15.16 6.97
CA VAL A 82 10.66 15.42 7.97
C VAL A 82 11.70 16.44 7.47
N GLN A 83 11.92 16.47 6.16
CA GLN A 83 12.77 17.47 5.50
C GLN A 83 12.04 18.79 5.21
N ARG A 84 10.77 18.92 5.58
CA ARG A 84 9.94 20.12 5.42
C ARG A 84 9.70 20.54 3.96
N LEU A 85 9.80 19.61 3.03
CA LEU A 85 9.61 19.83 1.58
C LEU A 85 8.13 19.68 1.16
N GLY A 86 7.29 19.08 2.00
CA GLY A 86 5.90 18.76 1.69
C GLY A 86 5.46 17.46 2.35
N ILE A 87 4.45 16.80 1.78
CA ILE A 87 4.01 15.46 2.20
C ILE A 87 4.61 14.41 1.28
N LEU A 88 4.59 14.66 -0.02
CA LEU A 88 5.24 13.85 -1.04
C LEU A 88 6.19 14.74 -1.87
N ALA A 89 7.32 14.21 -2.28
CA ALA A 89 8.16 14.88 -3.25
C ALA A 89 7.56 14.73 -4.66
N GLY A 90 7.39 15.85 -5.36
CA GLY A 90 6.79 15.86 -6.71
C GLY A 90 5.27 15.62 -6.74
N PRO A 91 4.68 15.49 -7.94
CA PRO A 91 3.24 15.40 -8.13
C PRO A 91 2.68 14.03 -7.70
N ALA A 92 1.44 14.06 -7.20
CA ALA A 92 0.66 12.88 -6.81
C ALA A 92 -0.77 12.97 -7.38
N ASP A 93 -0.89 13.51 -8.58
CA ASP A 93 -2.13 13.74 -9.29
C ASP A 93 -2.37 12.70 -10.40
N ARG A 94 -3.53 12.77 -11.03
CA ARG A 94 -3.93 11.89 -12.13
C ARG A 94 -2.92 11.89 -13.29
N ARG A 95 -2.29 13.03 -13.59
CA ARG A 95 -1.30 13.12 -14.66
C ARG A 95 -0.04 12.34 -14.34
N SER A 96 0.43 12.41 -13.10
CA SER A 96 1.60 11.63 -12.64
C SER A 96 1.29 10.12 -12.62
N VAL A 97 0.08 9.73 -12.24
CA VAL A 97 -0.36 8.34 -12.29
C VAL A 97 -0.46 7.86 -13.75
N ALA A 98 -1.02 8.67 -14.67
CA ALA A 98 -1.06 8.34 -16.08
C ALA A 98 0.33 8.15 -16.70
N ALA A 99 1.32 8.94 -16.27
CA ALA A 99 2.71 8.74 -16.70
C ALA A 99 3.25 7.36 -16.26
N MET A 100 3.00 6.92 -15.01
CA MET A 100 3.40 5.59 -14.55
C MET A 100 2.67 4.48 -15.32
N THR A 101 1.36 4.58 -15.47
CA THR A 101 0.59 3.55 -16.19
C THR A 101 0.93 3.45 -17.66
N SER A 102 1.45 4.53 -18.29
CA SER A 102 1.96 4.50 -19.66
C SER A 102 3.21 3.62 -19.84
N TRP A 103 3.88 3.23 -18.76
CA TRP A 103 4.99 2.28 -18.76
C TRP A 103 4.55 0.82 -18.57
N GLY A 104 3.25 0.56 -18.43
CA GLY A 104 2.74 -0.77 -18.06
C GLY A 104 2.80 -1.05 -16.56
N ILE A 105 3.12 -0.06 -15.71
CA ILE A 105 3.12 -0.19 -14.26
C ILE A 105 1.70 -0.51 -13.77
N ASP A 106 1.56 -1.65 -13.09
CA ASP A 106 0.32 -2.10 -12.45
C ASP A 106 0.38 -2.02 -10.91
N SER A 107 1.56 -1.74 -10.35
CA SER A 107 1.78 -1.72 -8.91
C SER A 107 2.74 -0.60 -8.52
N VAL A 108 2.40 0.10 -7.43
CA VAL A 108 3.25 1.15 -6.86
C VAL A 108 3.52 0.86 -5.39
N ARG A 109 4.78 0.77 -5.01
CA ARG A 109 5.18 0.79 -3.60
C ARG A 109 5.38 2.23 -3.17
N LEU A 110 4.73 2.59 -2.06
CA LEU A 110 4.74 3.92 -1.49
C LEU A 110 5.44 3.88 -0.13
N PRO A 111 6.72 4.25 -0.08
CA PRO A 111 7.48 4.38 1.17
C PRO A 111 6.85 5.43 2.09
N LEU A 112 6.60 5.06 3.34
CA LEU A 112 6.01 5.94 4.36
C LEU A 112 7.00 6.21 5.49
N ASN A 113 6.72 7.29 6.21
CA ASN A 113 7.45 7.70 7.41
C ASN A 113 6.56 7.56 8.63
N GLU A 114 7.06 6.91 9.66
CA GLU A 114 6.35 6.64 10.90
C GLU A 114 5.89 7.92 11.59
N ASP A 115 6.81 8.84 11.84
CA ASP A 115 6.53 10.09 12.52
C ASP A 115 5.57 10.97 11.73
N CYS A 116 5.72 11.00 10.40
CA CYS A 116 4.83 11.76 9.53
C CYS A 116 3.41 11.22 9.58
N TRP A 117 3.24 9.89 9.58
CA TRP A 117 1.92 9.26 9.68
C TRP A 117 1.29 9.48 11.05
N LEU A 118 2.04 9.28 12.12
CA LEU A 118 1.55 9.43 13.49
C LEU A 118 1.41 10.90 13.91
N GLY A 119 2.19 11.81 13.35
CA GLY A 119 2.23 13.23 13.70
C GLY A 119 2.97 13.48 15.02
N ILE A 120 4.07 12.76 15.25
CA ILE A 120 4.86 12.78 16.49
C ILE A 120 6.25 13.39 16.28
N ASN A 121 7.06 13.44 17.32
CA ASN A 121 8.49 13.76 17.31
C ASN A 121 8.87 15.08 16.62
N GLY A 122 7.98 16.10 16.66
CA GLY A 122 8.26 17.42 16.11
C GLY A 122 8.06 17.54 14.59
N VAL A 123 7.41 16.58 13.96
CA VAL A 123 6.95 16.70 12.58
C VAL A 123 6.05 17.92 12.44
N PRO A 124 6.28 18.81 11.44
CA PRO A 124 5.43 19.97 11.24
C PRO A 124 3.98 19.56 10.98
N ALA A 125 3.02 20.08 11.78
CA ALA A 125 1.60 19.73 11.69
C ALA A 125 0.99 19.94 10.28
N ARG A 126 1.58 20.86 9.48
CA ARG A 126 1.17 21.09 8.08
C ARG A 126 1.54 19.94 7.15
N PHE A 127 2.49 19.06 7.53
CA PHE A 127 2.98 17.96 6.71
C PHE A 127 2.79 16.58 7.35
N GLY A 128 2.43 16.50 8.65
CA GLY A 128 2.26 15.27 9.41
C GLY A 128 0.85 15.04 9.93
N GLY A 129 0.67 13.90 10.58
CA GLY A 129 -0.56 13.51 11.24
C GLY A 129 -1.74 13.39 10.26
N ALA A 130 -2.86 14.01 10.60
CA ALA A 130 -4.09 13.92 9.80
C ALA A 130 -3.90 14.38 8.34
N ARG A 131 -3.08 15.39 8.10
CA ARG A 131 -2.81 15.90 6.74
C ARG A 131 -2.00 14.90 5.91
N TYR A 132 -0.96 14.32 6.51
CA TYR A 132 -0.18 13.27 5.84
C TYR A 132 -1.08 12.07 5.50
N ARG A 133 -1.84 11.56 6.47
CA ARG A 133 -2.78 10.45 6.25
C ARG A 133 -3.82 10.74 5.18
N ALA A 134 -4.33 11.97 5.13
CA ALA A 134 -5.29 12.37 4.10
C ALA A 134 -4.66 12.39 2.70
N ALA A 135 -3.45 12.92 2.54
CA ALA A 135 -2.74 12.97 1.28
C ALA A 135 -2.37 11.56 0.78
N ILE A 136 -1.88 10.68 1.66
CA ILE A 136 -1.59 9.29 1.30
C ILE A 136 -2.86 8.56 0.86
N ARG A 137 -3.98 8.72 1.57
CA ARG A 137 -5.27 8.12 1.16
C ARG A 137 -5.75 8.62 -0.18
N ALA A 138 -5.64 9.91 -0.45
CA ALA A 138 -6.02 10.50 -1.73
C ALA A 138 -5.17 9.91 -2.88
N TYR A 139 -3.86 9.80 -2.67
CA TYR A 139 -2.97 9.24 -3.68
C TYR A 139 -3.21 7.74 -3.92
N VAL A 140 -3.45 6.94 -2.87
CA VAL A 140 -3.87 5.54 -3.01
C VAL A 140 -5.16 5.42 -3.81
N THR A 141 -6.14 6.31 -3.55
CA THR A 141 -7.39 6.32 -4.32
C THR A 141 -7.15 6.63 -5.79
N GLU A 142 -6.28 7.59 -6.10
CA GLU A 142 -5.95 7.95 -7.49
C GLU A 142 -5.25 6.79 -8.23
N LEU A 143 -4.30 6.11 -7.57
CA LEU A 143 -3.63 4.92 -8.10
C LEU A 143 -4.62 3.77 -8.35
N ASN A 144 -5.45 3.43 -7.37
CA ASN A 144 -6.45 2.36 -7.52
C ASN A 144 -7.49 2.67 -8.60
N SER A 145 -7.89 3.94 -8.75
CA SER A 145 -8.81 4.38 -9.81
C SER A 145 -8.22 4.20 -11.21
N ALA A 146 -6.89 4.18 -11.31
CA ALA A 146 -6.17 3.89 -12.55
C ALA A 146 -5.84 2.40 -12.75
N GLY A 147 -6.35 1.51 -11.88
CA GLY A 147 -6.10 0.08 -11.95
C GLY A 147 -4.72 -0.32 -11.42
N VAL A 148 -4.14 0.44 -10.48
CA VAL A 148 -2.81 0.20 -9.92
C VAL A 148 -2.94 -0.31 -8.49
N TYR A 149 -2.33 -1.45 -8.17
CA TYR A 149 -2.18 -1.96 -6.79
C TYR A 149 -1.22 -1.07 -6.00
N VAL A 150 -1.42 -0.99 -4.69
CA VAL A 150 -0.55 -0.17 -3.84
C VAL A 150 0.05 -1.00 -2.71
N ILE A 151 1.37 -0.96 -2.60
CA ILE A 151 2.11 -1.51 -1.46
C ILE A 151 2.46 -0.32 -0.55
N LEU A 152 1.95 -0.32 0.68
CA LEU A 152 2.31 0.66 1.70
C LEU A 152 3.42 0.10 2.56
N ASP A 153 4.52 0.82 2.68
CA ASP A 153 5.74 0.39 3.32
C ASP A 153 6.11 1.28 4.51
N LEU A 154 6.49 0.68 5.64
CA LEU A 154 7.16 1.40 6.72
C LEU A 154 8.65 1.52 6.39
N HIS A 155 9.03 2.65 5.80
CA HIS A 155 10.36 2.88 5.25
C HIS A 155 11.33 3.53 6.24
N TRP A 156 10.89 4.62 6.89
CA TRP A 156 11.67 5.32 7.91
C TRP A 156 10.94 5.36 9.23
N ASN A 157 11.65 5.00 10.28
CA ASN A 157 11.19 5.03 11.66
C ASN A 157 12.28 5.57 12.60
N ALA A 158 11.94 5.87 13.83
CA ALA A 158 12.92 6.17 14.87
C ALA A 158 12.35 5.89 16.26
N PRO A 159 13.15 5.32 17.19
CA PRO A 159 12.71 5.01 18.54
C PRO A 159 12.55 6.28 19.40
N GLY A 160 11.65 6.24 20.35
CA GLY A 160 11.48 7.24 21.39
C GLY A 160 11.04 8.60 20.86
N ARG A 161 11.85 9.62 21.08
CA ARG A 161 11.58 10.99 20.65
C ARG A 161 12.47 11.46 19.51
N LEU A 162 13.20 10.55 18.89
CA LEU A 162 14.03 10.86 17.74
C LEU A 162 13.16 11.03 16.51
N LEU A 163 13.49 12.01 15.68
CA LEU A 163 12.78 12.21 14.42
C LEU A 163 13.22 11.15 13.40
N ALA A 164 12.28 10.52 12.74
CA ALA A 164 12.49 9.49 11.73
C ALA A 164 13.09 10.09 10.44
N THR A 165 14.39 10.34 10.44
CA THR A 165 15.14 10.93 9.32
C THR A 165 15.93 9.92 8.48
N GLY A 166 15.74 8.64 8.70
CA GLY A 166 16.43 7.55 8.05
C GLY A 166 15.92 6.20 8.51
N GLN A 167 16.50 5.17 7.94
CA GLN A 167 16.20 3.78 8.25
C GLN A 167 16.93 3.33 9.49
N GLN A 168 16.29 2.48 10.28
CA GLN A 168 16.86 1.81 11.46
C GLN A 168 17.12 0.33 11.15
N PRO A 169 17.90 -0.38 11.98
CA PRO A 169 18.12 -1.83 11.81
C PRO A 169 16.85 -2.68 11.80
N MET A 170 15.80 -2.22 12.46
CA MET A 170 14.47 -2.85 12.54
C MET A 170 13.43 -1.79 12.96
N ALA A 171 12.16 -2.08 12.74
CA ALA A 171 11.05 -1.32 13.29
C ALA A 171 11.15 -1.24 14.82
N ASP A 172 10.90 -0.08 15.41
CA ASP A 172 10.90 0.10 16.85
C ASP A 172 9.60 -0.44 17.49
N LEU A 173 9.69 -0.80 18.76
CA LEU A 173 8.56 -1.37 19.50
C LEU A 173 7.58 -0.30 20.02
N ASP A 174 8.03 0.92 20.20
CA ASP A 174 7.24 1.98 20.83
C ASP A 174 6.28 2.67 19.86
N HIS A 175 6.56 2.76 18.58
CA HIS A 175 5.69 3.44 17.62
C HIS A 175 5.23 2.55 16.45
N ALA A 176 6.06 1.66 15.91
CA ALA A 176 5.75 0.91 14.71
C ALA A 176 4.48 0.03 14.83
N PRO A 177 4.14 -0.60 15.97
CA PRO A 177 2.86 -1.27 16.13
C PRO A 177 1.66 -0.32 16.04
N ALA A 178 1.75 0.89 16.59
CA ALA A 178 0.71 1.92 16.51
C ALA A 178 0.58 2.48 15.09
N PHE A 179 1.70 2.66 14.39
CA PHE A 179 1.72 3.01 12.97
C PHE A 179 0.94 1.98 12.15
N TRP A 180 1.25 0.69 12.29
CA TRP A 180 0.57 -0.37 11.53
C TRP A 180 -0.89 -0.54 11.91
N ALA A 181 -1.26 -0.41 13.17
CA ALA A 181 -2.65 -0.41 13.60
C ALA A 181 -3.44 0.72 12.93
N SER A 182 -2.83 1.92 12.82
CA SER A 182 -3.45 3.08 12.17
C SER A 182 -3.52 2.94 10.65
N VAL A 183 -2.43 2.48 9.98
CA VAL A 183 -2.40 2.26 8.52
C VAL A 183 -3.40 1.18 8.13
N ALA A 184 -3.34 0.02 8.78
CA ALA A 184 -4.22 -1.09 8.47
C ALA A 184 -5.70 -0.75 8.71
N SER A 185 -6.03 -0.02 9.78
CA SER A 185 -7.40 0.47 10.00
C SER A 185 -7.87 1.41 8.88
N ALA A 186 -6.98 2.28 8.39
CA ALA A 186 -7.31 3.25 7.36
C ALA A 186 -7.61 2.60 5.99
N PHE A 187 -7.01 1.44 5.72
CA PHE A 187 -7.12 0.75 4.42
C PHE A 187 -7.78 -0.63 4.48
N ARG A 188 -8.27 -1.09 5.65
CA ARG A 188 -8.83 -2.45 5.81
C ARG A 188 -9.94 -2.82 4.83
N ALA A 189 -10.67 -1.85 4.30
CA ALA A 189 -11.73 -2.05 3.32
C ALA A 189 -11.24 -1.97 1.87
N ASN A 190 -9.94 -1.72 1.65
CA ASN A 190 -9.37 -1.59 0.32
C ASN A 190 -8.62 -2.88 -0.06
N PRO A 191 -9.20 -3.74 -0.94
CA PRO A 191 -8.60 -5.01 -1.30
C PRO A 191 -7.42 -4.88 -2.27
N ALA A 192 -7.14 -3.69 -2.80
CA ALA A 192 -6.04 -3.41 -3.72
C ALA A 192 -4.77 -2.94 -3.01
N VAL A 193 -4.75 -2.96 -1.67
CA VAL A 193 -3.60 -2.55 -0.85
C VAL A 193 -2.90 -3.76 -0.26
N VAL A 194 -1.58 -3.70 -0.20
CA VAL A 194 -0.67 -4.63 0.45
C VAL A 194 0.14 -3.87 1.50
N PHE A 195 0.47 -4.49 2.62
CA PHE A 195 1.27 -3.87 3.68
C PHE A 195 2.67 -4.47 3.71
N ASP A 196 3.71 -3.68 3.44
CA ASP A 196 5.12 -4.06 3.58
C ASP A 196 5.60 -3.62 4.96
N LEU A 197 5.76 -4.60 5.84
CA LEU A 197 5.84 -4.38 7.29
C LEU A 197 7.06 -3.58 7.73
N TYR A 198 8.18 -3.71 7.04
CA TYR A 198 9.38 -2.95 7.33
C TYR A 198 10.39 -3.03 6.18
N ASN A 199 10.86 -1.86 5.75
CA ASN A 199 11.93 -1.73 4.78
C ASN A 199 13.26 -2.24 5.35
N GLU A 200 14.00 -3.02 4.61
CA GLU A 200 15.41 -3.37 4.77
C GLU A 200 15.90 -3.74 6.20
N PRO A 201 15.34 -4.74 6.89
CA PRO A 201 15.90 -5.19 8.17
C PRO A 201 17.37 -5.60 8.02
N HIS A 202 18.26 -5.12 8.90
CA HIS A 202 19.69 -5.38 8.80
C HIS A 202 20.39 -5.38 10.16
N GLY A 203 21.60 -5.97 10.21
CA GLY A 203 22.45 -5.94 11.41
C GLY A 203 21.88 -6.66 12.62
N ILE A 204 20.90 -7.53 12.45
CA ILE A 204 20.23 -8.29 13.50
C ILE A 204 20.17 -9.78 13.15
N SER A 205 19.87 -10.62 14.15
CA SER A 205 19.63 -12.05 13.93
C SER A 205 18.22 -12.33 13.42
N TRP A 206 18.01 -13.48 12.76
CA TRP A 206 16.67 -13.95 12.38
C TRP A 206 15.71 -14.12 13.55
N GLN A 207 16.25 -14.45 14.74
CA GLN A 207 15.47 -14.52 15.98
C GLN A 207 14.93 -13.13 16.36
N CYS A 208 15.79 -12.11 16.32
CA CYS A 208 15.40 -10.73 16.56
C CYS A 208 14.44 -10.21 15.49
N TRP A 209 14.70 -10.49 14.22
CA TRP A 209 13.83 -10.16 13.10
C TRP A 209 12.40 -10.66 13.31
N ARG A 210 12.24 -11.91 13.78
CA ARG A 210 10.93 -12.48 14.02
C ARG A 210 10.26 -11.96 15.29
N ASN A 211 10.97 -11.96 16.42
CA ASN A 211 10.37 -11.82 17.74
C ASN A 211 10.61 -10.44 18.39
N GLY A 212 11.47 -9.62 17.80
CA GLY A 212 12.01 -8.43 18.46
C GLY A 212 13.14 -8.77 19.41
N CYS A 213 13.88 -7.76 19.78
CA CYS A 213 14.98 -7.85 20.75
C CYS A 213 15.38 -6.45 21.21
N VAL A 214 16.22 -6.39 22.26
CA VAL A 214 16.95 -5.16 22.60
C VAL A 214 18.12 -5.03 21.63
N LEU A 215 18.21 -3.90 20.95
CA LEU A 215 19.31 -3.62 20.03
C LEU A 215 20.52 -3.03 20.76
N PRO A 216 21.74 -3.14 20.17
CA PRO A 216 22.94 -2.56 20.76
C PRO A 216 22.84 -1.04 21.03
N GLN A 217 21.99 -0.34 20.28
CA GLN A 217 21.68 1.08 20.44
C GLN A 217 20.80 1.39 21.67
N GLY A 218 20.37 0.38 22.44
CA GLY A 218 19.65 0.53 23.71
C GLY A 218 18.13 0.67 23.59
N TRP A 219 17.53 0.39 22.43
CA TRP A 219 16.09 0.39 22.23
C TRP A 219 15.54 -0.97 21.79
N ASN A 220 14.22 -1.15 21.88
CA ASN A 220 13.56 -2.41 21.58
C ASN A 220 13.05 -2.45 20.14
N ALA A 221 13.47 -3.44 19.36
CA ALA A 221 12.90 -3.78 18.08
C ALA A 221 11.57 -4.53 18.24
N ALA A 222 10.60 -4.21 17.41
CA ALA A 222 9.26 -4.81 17.43
C ALA A 222 9.25 -6.27 16.97
N GLY A 223 10.07 -6.63 16.00
CA GLY A 223 10.00 -7.92 15.32
C GLY A 223 8.77 -8.08 14.40
N MET A 224 8.92 -8.86 13.33
CA MET A 224 7.88 -9.04 12.31
C MET A 224 6.58 -9.63 12.88
N GLN A 225 6.66 -10.52 13.88
CA GLN A 225 5.45 -11.09 14.49
C GLN A 225 4.58 -10.03 15.17
N THR A 226 5.20 -9.06 15.86
CA THR A 226 4.48 -7.95 16.49
C THR A 226 3.79 -7.07 15.45
N LEU A 227 4.46 -6.80 14.32
CA LEU A 227 3.88 -5.99 13.24
C LEU A 227 2.71 -6.71 12.55
N VAL A 228 2.84 -8.02 12.26
CA VAL A 228 1.71 -8.84 11.77
C VAL A 228 0.54 -8.77 12.73
N ASN A 229 0.77 -8.96 14.03
CA ASN A 229 -0.28 -8.92 15.03
C ASN A 229 -0.96 -7.55 15.08
N ALA A 230 -0.21 -6.45 14.98
CA ALA A 230 -0.76 -5.10 14.95
C ALA A 230 -1.69 -4.86 13.75
N VAL A 231 -1.30 -5.33 12.55
CA VAL A 231 -2.16 -5.29 11.36
C VAL A 231 -3.42 -6.13 11.58
N ARG A 232 -3.29 -7.37 12.03
CA ARG A 232 -4.43 -8.32 12.17
C ARG A 232 -5.40 -7.93 13.28
N ALA A 233 -4.93 -7.28 14.34
CA ALA A 233 -5.78 -6.75 15.41
C ALA A 233 -6.82 -5.72 14.91
N THR A 234 -6.60 -5.09 13.76
CA THR A 234 -7.55 -4.15 13.14
C THR A 234 -8.68 -4.84 12.35
N GLY A 235 -8.58 -6.16 12.15
CA GLY A 235 -9.45 -6.93 11.25
C GLY A 235 -9.04 -6.87 9.77
N ALA A 236 -7.93 -6.21 9.43
CA ALA A 236 -7.38 -6.18 8.07
C ALA A 236 -6.92 -7.57 7.63
N ARG A 237 -7.27 -7.96 6.38
CA ARG A 237 -6.97 -9.26 5.80
C ARG A 237 -6.08 -9.20 4.56
N GLN A 238 -5.62 -8.03 4.17
CA GLN A 238 -4.73 -7.81 3.03
C GLN A 238 -3.43 -8.61 3.19
N PRO A 239 -2.73 -8.90 2.08
CA PRO A 239 -1.38 -9.46 2.14
C PRO A 239 -0.45 -8.59 2.96
N VAL A 240 0.44 -9.23 3.72
CA VAL A 240 1.51 -8.58 4.47
C VAL A 240 2.86 -9.09 3.95
N ILE A 241 3.74 -8.18 3.58
CA ILE A 241 5.10 -8.48 3.16
C ILE A 241 6.01 -8.40 4.39
N ALA A 242 6.83 -9.43 4.55
CA ALA A 242 7.92 -9.44 5.53
C ALA A 242 9.24 -9.54 4.77
N SER A 243 9.92 -8.41 4.63
CA SER A 243 11.20 -8.32 3.92
C SER A 243 12.30 -9.10 4.65
N GLY A 244 13.20 -9.72 3.88
CA GLY A 244 14.31 -10.50 4.39
C GLY A 244 15.34 -9.69 5.18
N LEU A 245 16.36 -10.34 5.72
CA LEU A 245 17.48 -9.67 6.36
C LEU A 245 18.51 -9.14 5.34
N GLY A 246 19.58 -8.52 5.83
CA GLY A 246 20.67 -8.00 5.00
C GLY A 246 20.18 -6.92 4.03
N SER A 247 19.39 -5.96 4.53
CA SER A 247 18.72 -4.94 3.72
C SER A 247 17.78 -5.56 2.68
N GLY A 248 16.95 -6.52 3.11
CA GLY A 248 16.00 -7.22 2.24
C GLY A 248 16.62 -8.27 1.33
N ASN A 249 17.96 -8.40 1.27
CA ASN A 249 18.65 -9.22 0.27
C ASN A 249 18.92 -10.68 0.70
N ASP A 250 18.57 -11.05 1.93
CA ASP A 250 18.75 -12.42 2.45
C ASP A 250 17.41 -13.08 2.78
N LEU A 251 17.06 -14.14 2.06
CA LEU A 251 15.92 -15.02 2.33
C LEU A 251 16.33 -16.42 2.80
N SER A 252 17.59 -16.67 3.08
CA SER A 252 18.16 -18.01 3.36
C SER A 252 17.49 -18.74 4.51
N SER A 253 17.01 -18.03 5.52
CA SER A 253 16.31 -18.59 6.67
C SER A 253 14.87 -18.08 6.84
N TRP A 254 14.35 -17.39 5.85
CA TRP A 254 13.03 -16.76 5.90
C TRP A 254 11.91 -17.78 6.23
N LEU A 255 11.87 -18.93 5.55
CA LEU A 255 10.86 -19.98 5.78
C LEU A 255 10.92 -20.54 7.22
N ARG A 256 12.11 -20.62 7.81
CA ARG A 256 12.30 -21.10 9.17
C ARG A 256 11.81 -20.11 10.22
N TYR A 257 11.99 -18.82 9.97
CA TYR A 257 11.70 -17.75 10.93
C TYR A 257 10.46 -16.93 10.59
N LYS A 258 9.78 -17.19 9.47
CA LYS A 258 8.59 -16.40 9.08
C LYS A 258 7.61 -16.25 10.23
N PRO A 259 6.99 -15.08 10.39
CA PRO A 259 5.96 -14.90 11.40
C PRO A 259 4.74 -15.78 11.11
N TYR A 260 3.97 -16.08 12.13
CA TYR A 260 2.66 -16.70 11.95
C TYR A 260 1.64 -15.64 11.61
N ASP A 261 0.86 -15.90 10.57
CA ASP A 261 -0.27 -15.07 10.15
C ASP A 261 -1.55 -15.93 10.07
N ALA A 262 -2.49 -15.70 10.98
CA ALA A 262 -3.76 -16.43 11.02
C ALA A 262 -4.63 -16.20 9.78
N ALA A 263 -4.41 -15.10 9.03
CA ALA A 263 -5.12 -14.82 7.79
C ALA A 263 -4.55 -15.61 6.59
N GLY A 264 -3.36 -16.21 6.72
CA GLY A 264 -2.68 -16.92 5.64
C GLY A 264 -2.26 -16.01 4.48
N GLN A 265 -2.03 -14.73 4.75
CA GLN A 265 -1.77 -13.72 3.71
C GLN A 265 -0.31 -13.20 3.78
N LEU A 266 0.64 -14.09 4.06
CA LEU A 266 2.05 -13.73 4.20
C LEU A 266 2.77 -13.80 2.86
N VAL A 267 3.59 -12.79 2.57
CA VAL A 267 4.41 -12.62 1.37
C VAL A 267 5.86 -12.40 1.81
N ALA A 268 6.83 -12.95 1.10
CA ALA A 268 8.23 -12.66 1.34
C ALA A 268 8.68 -11.45 0.51
N GLY A 269 9.30 -10.47 1.17
CA GLY A 269 9.92 -9.31 0.52
C GLY A 269 11.39 -9.56 0.23
N PHE A 270 11.87 -9.10 -0.92
CA PHE A 270 13.25 -9.22 -1.36
C PHE A 270 13.72 -7.91 -2.01
N HIS A 271 14.96 -7.48 -1.69
CA HIS A 271 15.60 -6.36 -2.37
C HIS A 271 16.76 -6.85 -3.23
N VAL A 272 16.87 -6.35 -4.43
CA VAL A 272 17.90 -6.78 -5.37
C VAL A 272 18.54 -5.60 -6.08
N TYR A 273 19.81 -5.41 -5.81
CA TYR A 273 20.67 -4.40 -6.43
C TYR A 273 21.97 -5.02 -6.89
N ASN A 274 22.57 -4.46 -7.94
CA ASN A 274 23.83 -4.95 -8.50
C ASN A 274 25.04 -4.86 -7.57
N PHE A 275 24.91 -4.19 -6.42
CA PHE A 275 25.95 -4.05 -5.40
C PHE A 275 25.67 -4.90 -4.13
N LEU A 276 24.51 -5.55 -4.01
CA LEU A 276 24.19 -6.41 -2.87
C LEU A 276 24.75 -7.82 -3.05
N PRO A 277 24.95 -8.59 -1.95
CA PRO A 277 25.56 -9.93 -2.02
C PRO A 277 24.80 -10.92 -2.91
N CYS A 278 23.45 -10.93 -2.86
CA CYS A 278 22.63 -11.81 -3.67
C CYS A 278 22.22 -11.12 -4.99
N ALA A 279 23.19 -10.92 -5.87
CA ALA A 279 23.05 -10.20 -7.14
C ALA A 279 23.32 -11.08 -8.36
N SER A 280 23.03 -12.37 -8.29
CA SER A 280 23.25 -13.30 -9.42
C SER A 280 22.17 -14.38 -9.50
N VAL A 281 21.95 -14.91 -10.70
CA VAL A 281 21.01 -16.03 -10.95
C VAL A 281 21.27 -17.19 -10.00
N ALA A 282 22.53 -17.58 -9.81
CA ALA A 282 22.89 -18.68 -8.90
C ALA A 282 22.43 -18.42 -7.46
N CYS A 283 22.55 -17.17 -6.98
CA CYS A 283 22.05 -16.82 -5.65
C CYS A 283 20.51 -16.82 -5.62
N TRP A 284 19.85 -16.28 -6.63
CA TRP A 284 18.38 -16.25 -6.67
C TRP A 284 17.80 -17.67 -6.72
N ASP A 285 18.43 -18.59 -7.48
CA ASP A 285 18.04 -20.02 -7.51
C ASP A 285 18.21 -20.71 -6.15
N GLN A 286 19.23 -20.32 -5.37
CA GLN A 286 19.54 -20.94 -4.09
C GLN A 286 18.76 -20.32 -2.91
N ALA A 287 18.53 -19.02 -2.90
CA ALA A 287 17.97 -18.30 -1.77
C ALA A 287 16.51 -17.85 -1.99
N VAL A 288 16.13 -17.45 -3.20
CA VAL A 288 14.81 -16.87 -3.49
C VAL A 288 13.83 -17.92 -4.03
N ALA A 289 14.24 -18.70 -5.03
CA ALA A 289 13.38 -19.71 -5.65
C ALA A 289 12.85 -20.76 -4.65
N PRO A 290 13.59 -21.24 -3.64
CA PRO A 290 13.02 -22.11 -2.61
C PRO A 290 11.88 -21.47 -1.83
N VAL A 291 11.97 -20.17 -1.51
CA VAL A 291 10.91 -19.42 -0.82
C VAL A 291 9.69 -19.24 -1.72
N ALA A 292 9.90 -18.90 -3.00
CA ALA A 292 8.84 -18.71 -3.98
C ALA A 292 8.00 -19.98 -4.26
N ARG A 293 8.53 -21.17 -3.96
CA ARG A 293 7.76 -22.42 -4.01
C ARG A 293 6.75 -22.59 -2.88
N HIS A 294 6.86 -21.82 -1.80
CA HIS A 294 6.03 -21.95 -0.60
C HIS A 294 5.12 -20.75 -0.34
N VAL A 295 5.56 -19.55 -0.66
CA VAL A 295 4.81 -18.30 -0.49
C VAL A 295 5.08 -17.38 -1.68
N PRO A 296 4.21 -16.40 -1.98
CA PRO A 296 4.53 -15.39 -2.98
C PRO A 296 5.79 -14.62 -2.56
N VAL A 297 6.62 -14.28 -3.53
CA VAL A 297 7.78 -13.40 -3.34
C VAL A 297 7.60 -12.15 -4.17
N VAL A 298 7.89 -11.00 -3.56
CA VAL A 298 7.94 -9.70 -4.23
C VAL A 298 9.34 -9.12 -4.02
N ALA A 299 10.05 -8.86 -5.11
CA ALA A 299 11.21 -7.98 -5.07
C ALA A 299 10.69 -6.55 -4.95
N THR A 300 10.52 -6.11 -3.70
CA THR A 300 9.95 -4.82 -3.36
C THR A 300 10.84 -3.65 -3.74
N GLU A 301 12.13 -3.92 -3.98
CA GLU A 301 13.06 -3.00 -4.64
C GLU A 301 13.96 -3.74 -5.62
N LEU A 302 14.02 -3.23 -6.85
CA LEU A 302 14.93 -3.65 -7.91
C LEU A 302 15.71 -2.43 -8.40
N GLY A 303 17.03 -2.47 -8.42
CA GLY A 303 17.78 -1.32 -8.85
C GLY A 303 19.21 -1.57 -9.35
N GLU A 304 19.71 -0.60 -10.09
CA GLU A 304 21.08 -0.57 -10.61
C GLU A 304 21.67 0.84 -10.52
N VAL A 305 22.85 0.99 -9.91
CA VAL A 305 23.47 2.29 -9.62
C VAL A 305 24.32 2.90 -10.75
N ARG A 306 24.40 2.22 -11.90
CA ARG A 306 25.26 2.64 -13.02
C ARG A 306 24.53 3.27 -14.19
N CYS A 307 23.25 3.58 -14.07
CA CYS A 307 22.39 4.01 -15.17
C CYS A 307 22.35 3.04 -16.37
N ALA A 308 22.62 1.77 -16.14
CA ALA A 308 22.49 0.69 -17.10
C ALA A 308 21.26 -0.14 -16.77
N ASP A 309 20.87 -1.04 -17.62
CA ASP A 309 19.70 -1.91 -17.49
C ASP A 309 20.02 -3.41 -17.52
N ALA A 310 21.23 -3.79 -17.87
CA ALA A 310 21.60 -5.19 -18.06
C ALA A 310 21.41 -6.07 -16.81
N PHE A 311 21.66 -5.51 -15.62
CA PHE A 311 21.43 -6.24 -14.37
C PHE A 311 19.95 -6.45 -14.11
N ILE A 312 19.14 -5.39 -14.24
CA ILE A 312 17.69 -5.50 -14.02
C ILE A 312 17.02 -6.38 -15.07
N ASP A 313 17.46 -6.35 -16.33
CA ASP A 313 16.96 -7.24 -17.39
C ASP A 313 17.22 -8.69 -17.03
N THR A 314 18.42 -9.00 -16.53
CA THR A 314 18.77 -10.36 -16.09
C THR A 314 17.85 -10.80 -14.94
N PHE A 315 17.61 -9.92 -13.95
CA PHE A 315 16.74 -10.23 -12.83
C PHE A 315 15.27 -10.39 -13.25
N MET A 316 14.75 -9.46 -14.06
CA MET A 316 13.35 -9.49 -14.51
C MET A 316 13.05 -10.77 -15.31
N ASN A 317 13.95 -11.16 -16.24
CA ASN A 317 13.81 -12.39 -16.98
C ASN A 317 13.80 -13.64 -16.09
N TRP A 318 14.65 -13.69 -15.06
CA TRP A 318 14.65 -14.75 -14.07
C TRP A 318 13.37 -14.74 -13.22
N ALA A 319 12.96 -13.57 -12.75
CA ALA A 319 11.78 -13.38 -11.91
C ALA A 319 10.48 -13.78 -12.63
N ASP A 320 10.40 -13.51 -13.94
CA ASP A 320 9.25 -13.91 -14.76
C ASP A 320 9.11 -15.43 -14.82
N GLN A 321 10.22 -16.14 -14.97
CA GLN A 321 10.23 -17.62 -14.97
C GLN A 321 9.92 -18.20 -13.59
N ALA A 322 10.34 -17.53 -12.53
CA ALA A 322 10.13 -17.93 -11.15
C ALA A 322 8.76 -17.51 -10.58
N GLY A 323 7.96 -16.71 -11.30
CA GLY A 323 6.70 -16.15 -10.84
C GLY A 323 6.85 -15.09 -9.74
N VAL A 324 8.04 -14.47 -9.62
CA VAL A 324 8.37 -13.44 -8.64
C VAL A 324 7.91 -12.07 -9.14
N SER A 325 7.22 -11.30 -8.30
CA SER A 325 6.86 -9.91 -8.56
C SER A 325 8.05 -8.97 -8.35
N TYR A 326 8.06 -7.80 -8.99
CA TYR A 326 9.16 -6.83 -8.80
C TYR A 326 8.74 -5.38 -9.02
N LEU A 327 9.37 -4.46 -8.27
CA LEU A 327 9.18 -3.01 -8.40
C LEU A 327 10.55 -2.33 -8.50
N GLY A 328 10.70 -1.46 -9.51
CA GLY A 328 11.94 -0.72 -9.73
C GLY A 328 12.07 0.47 -8.78
N TRP A 329 13.19 0.59 -8.11
CA TRP A 329 13.55 1.76 -7.32
C TRP A 329 14.24 2.80 -8.22
N ALA A 330 13.81 4.08 -8.39
CA ALA A 330 12.53 4.60 -7.92
C ALA A 330 11.97 5.60 -8.94
N TRP A 331 10.68 5.79 -8.94
CA TRP A 331 9.99 6.86 -9.68
C TRP A 331 10.23 8.20 -8.97
N ASN A 332 11.44 8.73 -9.14
CA ASN A 332 11.95 9.98 -8.56
C ASN A 332 13.11 10.47 -9.43
N PRO A 333 13.18 11.77 -9.81
CA PRO A 333 14.24 12.32 -10.66
C PRO A 333 15.51 12.71 -9.87
N ALA A 334 16.00 11.83 -8.98
CA ALA A 334 17.19 12.07 -8.16
C ALA A 334 18.52 11.78 -8.87
N GLY A 335 18.47 11.24 -10.11
CA GLY A 335 19.64 10.89 -10.92
C GLY A 335 20.10 9.45 -10.72
N CYS A 336 20.98 9.00 -11.64
CA CYS A 336 21.38 7.60 -11.75
C CYS A 336 22.13 7.04 -10.53
N GLY A 337 22.85 7.87 -9.79
CA GLY A 337 23.53 7.44 -8.56
C GLY A 337 22.57 7.07 -7.42
N ALA A 338 21.30 7.47 -7.53
CA ALA A 338 20.21 7.13 -6.62
C ALA A 338 19.16 6.24 -7.31
N PRO A 339 19.52 5.20 -8.04
CA PRO A 339 18.85 4.46 -9.11
C PRO A 339 17.47 5.03 -9.53
N SER A 340 17.49 6.19 -10.20
CA SER A 340 16.25 6.86 -10.62
C SER A 340 15.73 6.29 -11.94
N LEU A 341 14.47 5.89 -11.97
CA LEU A 341 13.77 5.45 -13.18
C LEU A 341 13.51 6.61 -14.15
N ILE A 342 13.27 7.79 -13.61
CA ILE A 342 12.89 8.98 -14.38
C ILE A 342 13.89 10.11 -14.19
N SER A 343 14.04 10.94 -15.22
CA SER A 343 14.82 12.18 -15.20
C SER A 343 13.96 13.42 -14.95
N SER A 344 12.62 13.28 -15.05
CA SER A 344 11.64 14.33 -14.76
C SER A 344 10.30 13.71 -14.37
N TRP A 345 9.50 14.46 -13.61
CA TRP A 345 8.21 13.99 -13.07
C TRP A 345 7.12 13.68 -14.13
N ASP A 346 7.32 14.09 -15.37
CA ASP A 346 6.45 13.77 -16.50
C ASP A 346 6.66 12.33 -17.04
N GLY A 347 7.57 11.57 -16.40
CA GLY A 347 7.85 10.19 -16.76
C GLY A 347 8.89 10.02 -17.87
N ARG A 348 9.75 11.04 -18.13
CA ARG A 348 10.89 10.86 -19.04
C ARG A 348 11.86 9.84 -18.42
N PRO A 349 12.14 8.69 -19.08
CA PRO A 349 13.01 7.67 -18.51
C PRO A 349 14.47 8.10 -18.46
N THR A 350 15.22 7.58 -17.50
CA THR A 350 16.66 7.42 -17.55
C THR A 350 17.03 6.21 -18.41
N ALA A 351 18.31 5.95 -18.66
CA ALA A 351 18.72 4.70 -19.34
C ALA A 351 18.29 3.46 -18.55
N TYR A 352 18.48 3.47 -17.23
CA TYR A 352 17.94 2.45 -16.34
C TYR A 352 16.41 2.31 -16.45
N GLY A 353 15.68 3.42 -16.42
CA GLY A 353 14.22 3.41 -16.56
C GLY A 353 13.72 2.96 -17.93
N MET A 354 14.53 3.12 -18.99
CA MET A 354 14.17 2.58 -20.32
C MET A 354 14.11 1.06 -20.33
N GLY A 355 15.06 0.37 -19.66
CA GLY A 355 15.05 -1.08 -19.52
C GLY A 355 13.79 -1.57 -18.81
N LEU A 356 13.49 -1.04 -17.61
CA LEU A 356 12.25 -1.40 -16.89
C LEU A 356 11.01 -1.13 -17.74
N ARG A 357 10.89 0.05 -18.34
CA ARG A 357 9.74 0.41 -19.18
C ARG A 357 9.56 -0.55 -20.34
N ALA A 358 10.63 -0.84 -21.09
CA ALA A 358 10.58 -1.73 -22.24
C ALA A 358 10.11 -3.14 -21.83
N HIS A 359 10.63 -3.64 -20.72
CA HIS A 359 10.27 -4.95 -20.18
C HIS A 359 8.78 -5.01 -19.75
N LEU A 360 8.31 -4.06 -18.95
CA LEU A 360 6.91 -4.00 -18.51
C LEU A 360 5.92 -3.87 -19.68
N MET A 361 6.26 -3.07 -20.70
CA MET A 361 5.44 -2.94 -21.90
C MET A 361 5.39 -4.24 -22.72
N ALA A 362 6.48 -5.02 -22.78
CA ALA A 362 6.53 -6.30 -23.46
C ALA A 362 5.70 -7.38 -22.76
N MET A 363 5.59 -7.31 -21.43
CA MET A 363 4.75 -8.24 -20.64
C MET A 363 3.25 -8.04 -20.88
N GLY A 364 2.84 -6.87 -21.35
CA GLY A 364 1.42 -6.50 -21.49
C GLY A 364 0.74 -6.31 -20.13
N ARG A 365 -0.32 -5.48 -20.10
CA ARG A 365 -1.18 -5.45 -18.91
C ARG A 365 -2.08 -6.68 -18.93
N PRO A 366 -2.22 -7.44 -17.83
CA PRO A 366 -3.29 -8.42 -17.74
C PRO A 366 -4.64 -7.70 -17.90
N GLY A 367 -5.36 -7.98 -19.00
CA GLY A 367 -6.75 -7.50 -19.17
C GLY A 367 -6.99 -6.24 -19.99
N THR A 368 -6.07 -5.80 -20.90
CA THR A 368 -6.41 -4.86 -22.00
C THR A 368 -6.79 -5.58 -23.28
#